data_49118b44ff874f5c57fee02a227aa030
#
_entry.id   49118b44ff874f5c57fee02a227aa030
#
_cell.length_a   1.000
_cell.length_b   1.000
_cell.length_c   1.000
_cell.angle_alpha   90.00
_cell.angle_beta   90.00
_cell.angle_gamma   90.00
#
_symmetry.space_group_name_H-M   'P 1'
#
loop_
_entity.id
_entity.type
_entity.pdbx_description
1 polymer ?
#
loop_
_entity_poly.entity_id
_entity_poly.type
_entity_poly.pdbx_seq_one_letter_code
_entity_poly.pdbx_strand_id
1 'polypeptide(L)' 'LAVIEAQGQPFDTDLHEAVAQFPVQEEGQKGKVFDVCQTGYTLNGKVIRFAKVVVGI' A
#
# COMPACT_ATOMS: atom_id res chain seq x y z
N LEU A 1 1.43 17.66 6.14
CA LEU A 1 1.20 16.25 6.44
C LEU A 1 0.08 15.72 5.56
N ALA A 2 0.36 14.67 4.85
CA ALA A 2 -0.63 14.04 3.97
C ALA A 2 -0.70 12.54 4.25
N VAL A 3 -1.90 12.00 4.16
CA VAL A 3 -2.14 10.57 4.32
C VAL A 3 -1.84 9.86 3.00
N ILE A 4 -1.12 8.75 3.09
CA ILE A 4 -0.87 7.91 1.91
C ILE A 4 -2.10 7.05 1.67
N GLU A 5 -2.81 7.31 0.57
CA GLU A 5 -3.95 6.50 0.17
C GLU A 5 -3.43 5.31 -0.63
N ALA A 6 -3.44 4.14 -0.01
CA ALA A 6 -2.84 2.96 -0.61
C ALA A 6 -3.86 1.95 -1.12
N GLN A 7 -5.03 1.88 -0.51
CA GLN A 7 -6.01 0.84 -0.86
C GLN A 7 -6.50 0.99 -2.30
N GLY A 8 -6.42 -0.08 -3.06
CA GLY A 8 -6.82 -0.09 -4.46
C GLY A 8 -5.78 0.51 -5.41
N GLN A 9 -4.67 0.99 -4.89
CA GLN A 9 -3.60 1.58 -5.70
C GLN A 9 -2.55 0.53 -6.07
N PRO A 10 -1.81 0.75 -7.15
CA PRO A 10 -0.68 -0.12 -7.44
C PRO A 10 0.33 -0.09 -6.29
N PHE A 11 0.91 -1.24 -5.99
CA PHE A 11 1.90 -1.31 -4.92
C PHE A 11 3.13 -0.49 -5.28
N ASP A 12 3.58 0.35 -4.35
CA ASP A 12 4.74 1.21 -4.55
C ASP A 12 5.68 1.04 -3.36
N THR A 13 6.87 0.53 -3.63
CA THR A 13 7.85 0.26 -2.57
C THR A 13 8.37 1.54 -1.92
N ASP A 14 8.23 2.68 -2.56
CA ASP A 14 8.65 3.96 -2.00
C ASP A 14 7.65 4.51 -0.99
N LEU A 15 6.39 4.09 -1.08
CA LEU A 15 5.32 4.59 -0.23
C LEU A 15 4.72 3.51 0.67
N HIS A 16 4.80 2.26 0.25
CA HIS A 16 4.11 1.17 0.91
C HIS A 16 5.10 0.12 1.37
N GLU A 17 4.76 -0.55 2.48
CA GLU A 17 5.50 -1.71 2.95
C GLU A 17 4.56 -2.90 2.95
N ALA A 18 4.88 -3.93 2.16
CA ALA A 18 4.08 -5.13 2.11
C ALA A 18 4.38 -5.99 3.33
N VAL A 19 3.43 -6.08 4.25
CA VAL A 19 3.59 -6.90 5.46
C VAL A 19 2.99 -8.28 5.29
N ALA A 20 2.14 -8.46 4.27
CA ALA A 20 1.52 -9.75 3.98
C ALA A 20 1.11 -9.79 2.52
N GLN A 21 0.84 -10.99 2.04
CA GLN A 21 0.32 -11.23 0.69
C GLN A 21 -0.94 -12.04 0.81
N PHE A 22 -1.89 -11.78 -0.06
CA PHE A 22 -3.17 -12.48 -0.06
C PHE A 22 -3.50 -12.90 -1.49
N PRO A 23 -3.84 -14.18 -1.72
CA PRO A 23 -4.21 -14.61 -3.06
C PRO A 23 -5.53 -13.98 -3.46
N VAL A 24 -5.52 -13.31 -4.62
CA VAL A 24 -6.72 -12.71 -5.19
C VAL A 24 -7.05 -13.44 -6.49
N GLN A 25 -8.34 -13.54 -6.77
CA GLN A 25 -8.79 -14.25 -7.97
C GLN A 25 -8.86 -13.33 -9.18
N GLU A 26 -9.03 -12.05 -8.96
CA GLU A 26 -9.11 -11.08 -10.04
C GLU A 26 -7.71 -10.62 -10.45
N GLU A 27 -7.39 -10.76 -11.74
CA GLU A 27 -6.09 -10.36 -12.23
C GLU A 27 -5.85 -8.86 -12.07
N GLY A 28 -6.91 -8.06 -12.14
CA GLY A 28 -6.79 -6.62 -11.96
C GLY A 28 -6.33 -6.20 -10.57
N GLN A 29 -6.43 -7.09 -9.59
CA GLN A 29 -5.99 -6.81 -8.22
C GLN A 29 -4.62 -7.36 -7.89
N LYS A 30 -4.07 -8.18 -8.78
CA LYS A 30 -2.74 -8.74 -8.56
C LYS A 30 -1.70 -7.63 -8.70
N GLY A 31 -0.79 -7.58 -7.74
CA GLY A 31 0.24 -6.55 -7.70
C GLY A 31 -0.25 -5.21 -7.17
N LYS A 32 -1.49 -5.15 -6.69
CA LYS A 32 -2.05 -3.95 -6.09
C LYS A 32 -2.25 -4.13 -4.60
N VAL A 33 -2.43 -3.02 -3.91
CA VAL A 33 -2.74 -3.05 -2.49
C VAL A 33 -4.13 -3.60 -2.29
N PHE A 34 -4.21 -4.74 -1.63
CA PHE A 34 -5.49 -5.39 -1.33
C PHE A 34 -6.14 -4.76 -0.11
N ASP A 35 -5.35 -4.47 0.92
CA ASP A 35 -5.84 -3.89 2.16
C ASP A 35 -4.72 -3.06 2.79
N VAL A 36 -5.10 -2.15 3.68
CA VAL A 36 -4.15 -1.31 4.40
C VAL A 36 -4.20 -1.67 5.88
N CYS A 37 -3.08 -2.18 6.39
CA CYS A 37 -2.97 -2.55 7.80
C CYS A 37 -2.64 -1.35 8.67
N GLN A 38 -1.83 -0.43 8.14
CA GLN A 38 -1.46 0.79 8.85
C GLN A 38 -1.30 1.93 7.85
N THR A 39 -1.95 3.04 8.15
CA THR A 39 -1.90 4.22 7.28
C THR A 39 -0.51 4.84 7.33
N GLY A 40 0.02 5.22 6.18
CA GLY A 40 1.26 5.96 6.07
C GLY A 40 1.02 7.44 5.93
N TYR A 41 2.07 8.23 6.13
CA TYR A 41 1.99 9.69 6.07
C TYR A 41 3.21 10.26 5.36
N THR A 42 2.99 11.38 4.67
CA THR A 42 4.07 12.17 4.09
C THR A 42 4.04 13.57 4.66
N LEU A 43 5.21 14.20 4.69
CA LEU A 43 5.33 15.60 5.12
C LEU A 43 6.30 16.29 4.17
N ASN A 44 5.83 17.35 3.51
CA ASN A 44 6.62 18.13 2.55
C ASN A 44 7.26 17.26 1.47
N GLY A 45 6.51 16.26 0.97
CA GLY A 45 6.99 15.37 -0.05
C GLY A 45 7.88 14.23 0.42
N LYS A 46 8.14 14.15 1.74
CA LYS A 46 8.90 13.04 2.31
C LYS A 46 7.99 12.07 3.02
N VAL A 47 8.24 10.78 2.83
CA VAL A 47 7.52 9.74 3.55
C VAL A 47 8.09 9.66 4.95
N ILE A 48 7.27 9.98 5.95
CA ILE A 48 7.67 9.89 7.36
C ILE A 48 7.23 8.57 7.97
N ARG A 49 6.25 7.91 7.35
CA ARG A 49 5.82 6.57 7.76
C ARG A 49 5.27 5.85 6.54
N PHE A 50 5.79 4.67 6.26
CA PHE A 50 5.26 3.86 5.17
C PHE A 50 3.89 3.29 5.54
N ALA A 51 3.01 3.19 4.55
CA ALA A 51 1.76 2.49 4.73
C ALA A 51 2.04 0.99 4.74
N LYS A 52 1.60 0.31 5.79
CA LYS A 52 1.71 -1.15 5.86
C LYS A 52 0.49 -1.75 5.19
N VAL A 53 0.73 -2.53 4.15
CA VAL A 53 -0.33 -2.98 3.26
C VAL A 53 -0.25 -4.48 3.03
N VAL A 54 -1.36 -5.04 2.61
CA VAL A 54 -1.45 -6.41 2.11
C VAL A 54 -1.59 -6.31 0.59
N VAL A 55 -0.70 -6.98 -0.13
CA VAL A 55 -0.76 -6.96 -1.60
C VAL A 55 -1.45 -8.21 -2.11
N GLY A 56 -2.14 -8.07 -3.25
CA GLY A 56 -2.74 -9.19 -3.96
C GLY A 56 -1.71 -9.93 -4.79
N ILE A 57 -1.77 -11.24 -4.76
CA ILE A 57 -0.88 -12.09 -5.56
C ILE A 57 -1.63 -13.03 -6.49
#